data_ae6fc9f462f27fcb0d96350490324d48
#
_entry.id   ae6fc9f462f27fcb0d96350490324d48
#
_cell.length_a   1.000
_cell.length_b   1.000
_cell.length_c   1.000
_cell.angle_alpha   90.00
_cell.angle_beta   90.00
_cell.angle_gamma   90.00
#
_symmetry.space_group_name_H-M   'P 1'
#
loop_
_entity.id
_entity.type
_entity.pdbx_description
1 polymer ?
#
loop_
_entity_poly.entity_id
_entity_poly.type
_entity_poly.pdbx_seq_one_letter_code
_entity_poly.pdbx_strand_id
1 'polypeptide(L)'
;MLVSIGNDIEESMNRYFRGQALVAGLVGILFSIGFLIVGLPLAIVLGLFIGVLNMVPYLQLIGIIPTILLCLVSASDTGTNFWLLFGACILVFIIVQIIEDVFIVPRVMGKVTGLNPAIILLSPSIWGTLLGFVGMIIALPLTTLCLSYYQRYVIGDDSVEPPDSPTDSSVSEEA
;
A
#
# COMPACT_ATOMS: atom_id res chain seq x y z
N MET A 1 -17.83 -16.92 19.51
CA MET A 1 -16.72 -17.35 18.62
C MET A 1 -16.87 -16.81 17.20
N LEU A 2 -17.93 -17.12 16.44
CA LEU A 2 -18.12 -16.60 15.06
C LEU A 2 -18.30 -15.09 15.00
N VAL A 3 -19.01 -14.48 15.94
CA VAL A 3 -19.22 -13.02 16.02
C VAL A 3 -17.91 -12.29 16.36
N SER A 4 -17.08 -12.86 17.23
CA SER A 4 -15.75 -12.34 17.56
C SER A 4 -14.84 -12.33 16.34
N ILE A 5 -14.84 -13.42 15.56
CA ILE A 5 -14.08 -13.52 14.29
C ILE A 5 -14.56 -12.46 13.28
N GLY A 6 -15.88 -12.24 13.18
CA GLY A 6 -16.44 -11.22 12.29
C GLY A 6 -15.98 -9.81 12.65
N ASN A 7 -16.00 -9.47 13.94
CA ASN A 7 -15.54 -8.17 14.43
C ASN A 7 -14.01 -7.98 14.22
N ASP A 8 -13.21 -9.01 14.46
CA ASP A 8 -11.77 -8.97 14.26
C ASP A 8 -11.41 -8.78 12.77
N ILE A 9 -12.19 -9.38 11.87
CA ILE A 9 -12.06 -9.18 10.42
C ILE A 9 -12.40 -7.74 10.04
N GLU A 10 -13.53 -7.22 10.51
CA GLU A 10 -14.00 -5.87 10.19
C GLU A 10 -12.99 -4.82 10.68
N GLU A 11 -12.49 -4.95 11.90
CA GLU A 11 -11.50 -4.03 12.45
C GLU A 11 -10.17 -4.10 11.69
N SER A 12 -9.69 -5.30 11.39
CA SER A 12 -8.47 -5.51 10.61
C SER A 12 -8.58 -4.94 9.19
N MET A 13 -9.74 -5.13 8.53
CA MET A 13 -10.02 -4.55 7.22
C MET A 13 -10.06 -3.03 7.26
N ASN A 14 -10.76 -2.43 8.23
CA ASN A 14 -10.85 -0.98 8.36
C ASN A 14 -9.47 -0.35 8.61
N ARG A 15 -8.68 -0.96 9.47
CA ARG A 15 -7.30 -0.54 9.77
C ARG A 15 -6.39 -0.63 8.54
N TYR A 16 -6.51 -1.71 7.78
CA TYR A 16 -5.80 -1.90 6.51
C TYR A 16 -6.19 -0.84 5.47
N PHE A 17 -7.49 -0.63 5.23
CA PHE A 17 -7.94 0.35 4.24
C PHE A 17 -7.53 1.78 4.58
N ARG A 18 -7.49 2.16 5.86
CA ARG A 18 -6.94 3.46 6.28
C ARG A 18 -5.45 3.57 5.98
N GLY A 19 -4.68 2.53 6.28
CA GLY A 19 -3.26 2.50 5.95
C GLY A 19 -3.03 2.58 4.44
N GLN A 20 -3.77 1.81 3.66
CA GLN A 20 -3.65 1.78 2.21
C GLN A 20 -4.07 3.12 1.57
N ALA A 21 -5.11 3.78 2.08
CA ALA A 21 -5.50 5.11 1.61
C ALA A 21 -4.40 6.16 1.87
N LEU A 22 -3.70 6.08 3.00
CA LEU A 22 -2.55 6.94 3.27
C LEU A 22 -1.38 6.66 2.32
N VAL A 23 -1.06 5.40 2.07
CA VAL A 23 -0.02 5.02 1.08
C VAL A 23 -0.40 5.55 -0.29
N ALA A 24 -1.62 5.29 -0.75
CA ALA A 24 -2.15 5.74 -2.04
C ALA A 24 -2.09 7.27 -2.20
N GLY A 25 -2.47 8.02 -1.16
CA GLY A 25 -2.37 9.48 -1.14
C GLY A 25 -0.93 9.98 -1.26
N LEU A 26 0.00 9.43 -0.47
CA LEU A 26 1.41 9.78 -0.50
C LEU A 26 2.04 9.45 -1.87
N VAL A 27 1.76 8.27 -2.40
CA VAL A 27 2.24 7.83 -3.71
C VAL A 27 1.69 8.71 -4.82
N GLY A 28 0.40 9.06 -4.78
CA GLY A 28 -0.22 9.99 -5.73
C GLY A 28 0.43 11.37 -5.74
N ILE A 29 0.79 11.89 -4.57
CA ILE A 29 1.52 13.16 -4.44
C ILE A 29 2.93 13.02 -5.03
N LEU A 30 3.65 11.94 -4.74
CA LEU A 30 5.00 11.69 -5.26
C LEU A 30 5.00 11.58 -6.79
N PHE A 31 4.05 10.84 -7.38
CA PHE A 31 3.89 10.79 -8.83
C PHE A 31 3.57 12.15 -9.44
N SER A 32 2.67 12.92 -8.80
CA SER A 32 2.31 14.26 -9.26
C SER A 32 3.54 15.18 -9.29
N ILE A 33 4.35 15.17 -8.24
CA ILE A 33 5.60 15.95 -8.18
C ILE A 33 6.59 15.47 -9.24
N GLY A 34 6.79 14.15 -9.37
CA GLY A 34 7.70 13.58 -10.34
C GLY A 34 7.33 13.95 -11.78
N PHE A 35 6.06 13.83 -12.15
CA PHE A 35 5.57 14.20 -13.49
C PHE A 35 5.58 15.71 -13.74
N LEU A 36 5.40 16.55 -12.71
CA LEU A 36 5.58 18.00 -12.82
C LEU A 36 7.03 18.36 -13.12
N ILE A 37 8.00 17.70 -12.48
CA ILE A 37 9.43 17.91 -12.74
C ILE A 37 9.78 17.52 -14.18
N VAL A 38 9.20 16.44 -14.69
CA VAL A 38 9.37 15.99 -16.08
C VAL A 38 8.71 16.95 -17.08
N GLY A 39 7.73 17.76 -16.63
CA GLY A 39 6.99 18.70 -17.49
C GLY A 39 5.85 18.03 -18.28
N LEU A 40 5.28 16.96 -17.74
CA LEU A 40 4.17 16.26 -18.39
C LEU A 40 2.87 17.08 -18.29
N PRO A 41 2.08 17.20 -19.36
CA PRO A 41 0.75 17.78 -19.25
C PRO A 41 -0.13 16.91 -18.35
N LEU A 42 -1.05 17.55 -17.60
CA LEU A 42 -1.93 16.87 -16.64
C LEU A 42 -1.17 16.04 -15.55
N ALA A 43 0.07 16.41 -15.23
CA ALA A 43 0.92 15.70 -14.26
C ALA A 43 0.21 15.43 -12.93
N ILE A 44 -0.51 16.40 -12.38
CA ILE A 44 -1.23 16.27 -11.09
C ILE A 44 -2.37 15.25 -11.23
N VAL A 45 -3.16 15.36 -12.30
CA VAL A 45 -4.31 14.46 -12.53
C VAL A 45 -3.82 13.03 -12.72
N LEU A 46 -2.78 12.84 -13.53
CA LEU A 46 -2.18 11.53 -13.76
C LEU A 46 -1.58 10.96 -12.48
N GLY A 47 -0.84 11.75 -11.73
CA GLY A 47 -0.23 11.31 -10.47
C GLY A 47 -1.27 10.89 -9.44
N LEU A 48 -2.32 11.67 -9.25
CA LEU A 48 -3.43 11.32 -8.35
C LEU A 48 -4.19 10.08 -8.84
N PHE A 49 -4.42 9.96 -10.14
CA PHE A 49 -5.04 8.77 -10.73
C PHE A 49 -4.23 7.50 -10.45
N ILE A 50 -2.91 7.55 -10.62
CA ILE A 50 -2.01 6.43 -10.29
C ILE A 50 -2.02 6.15 -8.79
N GLY A 51 -2.07 7.20 -7.94
CA GLY A 51 -2.22 7.05 -6.51
C GLY A 51 -3.51 6.31 -6.12
N VAL A 52 -4.64 6.62 -6.75
CA VAL A 52 -5.90 5.88 -6.54
C VAL A 52 -5.78 4.43 -6.99
N LEU A 53 -5.16 4.17 -8.14
CA LEU A 53 -4.88 2.81 -8.61
C LEU A 53 -4.03 2.03 -7.60
N ASN A 54 -3.12 2.71 -6.92
CA ASN A 54 -2.27 2.12 -5.89
C ASN A 54 -3.02 1.68 -4.61
N MET A 55 -4.32 1.94 -4.49
CA MET A 55 -5.14 1.30 -3.45
C MET A 55 -5.13 -0.24 -3.56
N VAL A 56 -4.85 -0.75 -4.74
CA VAL A 56 -4.61 -2.17 -4.96
C VAL A 56 -3.15 -2.35 -5.34
N PRO A 57 -2.37 -3.16 -4.58
CA PRO A 57 -0.96 -3.37 -4.86
C PRO A 57 -0.71 -3.74 -6.34
N TYR A 58 0.31 -3.16 -6.94
CA TYR A 58 0.73 -3.35 -8.34
C TYR A 58 -0.23 -2.80 -9.41
N LEU A 59 -1.45 -2.38 -9.08
CA LEU A 59 -2.39 -1.86 -10.06
C LEU A 59 -1.94 -0.50 -10.64
N GLN A 60 -1.09 0.22 -9.92
CA GLN A 60 -0.45 1.45 -10.41
C GLN A 60 0.32 1.27 -11.74
N LEU A 61 0.80 0.05 -12.05
CA LEU A 61 1.46 -0.23 -13.32
C LEU A 61 0.56 -0.02 -14.54
N ILE A 62 -0.75 -0.12 -14.39
CA ILE A 62 -1.72 0.23 -15.44
C ILE A 62 -1.62 1.72 -15.80
N GLY A 63 -1.17 2.56 -14.86
CA GLY A 63 -0.90 3.97 -15.08
C GLY A 63 0.20 4.25 -16.12
N ILE A 64 0.99 3.26 -16.50
CA ILE A 64 1.96 3.39 -17.60
C ILE A 64 1.25 3.66 -18.93
N ILE A 65 0.06 3.08 -19.13
CA ILE A 65 -0.70 3.25 -20.39
C ILE A 65 -1.07 4.72 -20.63
N PRO A 66 -1.78 5.42 -19.73
CA PRO A 66 -2.04 6.84 -19.90
C PRO A 66 -0.77 7.69 -19.89
N THR A 67 0.28 7.27 -19.19
CA THR A 67 1.58 7.96 -19.22
C THR A 67 2.19 7.95 -20.62
N ILE A 68 2.17 6.81 -21.33
CA ILE A 68 2.65 6.71 -22.73
C ILE A 68 1.86 7.68 -23.63
N LEU A 69 0.54 7.69 -23.51
CA LEU A 69 -0.31 8.58 -24.31
C LEU A 69 0.02 10.05 -24.07
N LEU A 70 0.18 10.46 -22.82
CA LEU A 70 0.55 11.84 -22.49
C LEU A 70 1.97 12.20 -22.94
N CYS A 71 2.92 11.28 -22.86
CA CYS A 71 4.27 11.47 -23.42
C CYS A 71 4.22 11.67 -24.93
N LEU A 72 3.38 10.91 -25.64
CA LEU A 72 3.23 11.04 -27.08
C LEU A 72 2.66 12.40 -27.48
N VAL A 73 1.60 12.84 -26.78
CA VAL A 73 0.97 14.17 -26.99
C VAL A 73 1.98 15.28 -26.68
N SER A 74 2.65 15.21 -25.52
CA SER A 74 3.63 16.23 -25.12
C SER A 74 4.82 16.31 -26.04
N ALA A 75 5.32 15.18 -26.54
CA ALA A 75 6.42 15.15 -27.52
C ALA A 75 6.01 15.79 -28.84
N SER A 76 4.75 15.60 -29.28
CA SER A 76 4.22 16.22 -30.50
C SER A 76 4.08 17.73 -30.36
N ASP A 77 3.65 18.22 -29.22
CA ASP A 77 3.40 19.64 -28.97
C ASP A 77 4.70 20.42 -28.77
N THR A 78 5.67 19.84 -28.05
CA THR A 78 6.90 20.54 -27.67
C THR A 78 8.06 20.27 -28.61
N GLY A 79 7.90 19.32 -29.56
CA GLY A 79 9.01 18.86 -30.41
C GLY A 79 10.12 18.10 -29.67
N THR A 80 9.88 17.72 -28.44
CA THR A 80 10.83 16.98 -27.60
C THR A 80 10.90 15.51 -28.04
N ASN A 81 12.06 14.88 -27.86
CA ASN A 81 12.20 13.48 -28.18
C ASN A 81 11.33 12.61 -27.26
N PHE A 82 10.39 11.86 -27.84
CA PHE A 82 9.48 10.96 -27.10
C PHE A 82 10.24 10.01 -26.17
N TRP A 83 11.32 9.42 -26.64
CA TRP A 83 12.09 8.44 -25.86
C TRP A 83 12.75 9.05 -24.63
N LEU A 84 13.18 10.32 -24.72
CA LEU A 84 13.74 11.02 -23.57
C LEU A 84 12.65 11.30 -22.53
N LEU A 85 11.48 11.77 -22.96
CA LEU A 85 10.36 12.08 -22.08
C LEU A 85 9.81 10.80 -21.42
N PHE A 86 9.62 9.76 -22.20
CA PHE A 86 9.18 8.46 -21.69
C PHE A 86 10.18 7.85 -20.72
N GLY A 87 11.48 7.90 -21.04
CA GLY A 87 12.55 7.44 -20.15
C GLY A 87 12.55 8.19 -18.80
N ALA A 88 12.33 9.51 -18.83
CA ALA A 88 12.19 10.30 -17.61
C ALA A 88 10.96 9.89 -16.79
N CYS A 89 9.83 9.60 -17.42
CA CYS A 89 8.64 9.09 -16.74
C CYS A 89 8.88 7.72 -16.11
N ILE A 90 9.53 6.81 -16.82
CA ILE A 90 9.91 5.48 -16.27
C ILE A 90 10.82 5.64 -15.06
N LEU A 91 11.77 6.58 -15.12
CA LEU A 91 12.62 6.89 -13.97
C LEU A 91 11.80 7.36 -12.76
N VAL A 92 10.77 8.18 -12.97
CA VAL A 92 9.83 8.59 -11.90
C VAL A 92 9.13 7.35 -11.32
N PHE A 93 8.63 6.42 -12.15
CA PHE A 93 8.01 5.19 -11.66
C PHE A 93 8.98 4.38 -10.79
N ILE A 94 10.23 4.21 -11.23
CA ILE A 94 11.24 3.45 -10.48
C ILE A 94 11.54 4.12 -9.14
N ILE A 95 11.76 5.44 -9.13
CA ILE A 95 12.08 6.19 -7.90
C ILE A 95 10.91 6.12 -6.92
N VAL A 96 9.68 6.37 -7.38
CA VAL A 96 8.49 6.34 -6.52
C VAL A 96 8.28 4.93 -5.98
N GLN A 97 8.48 3.87 -6.81
CA GLN A 97 8.37 2.49 -6.37
C GLN A 97 9.38 2.16 -5.26
N ILE A 98 10.64 2.58 -5.41
CA ILE A 98 11.66 2.36 -4.37
C ILE A 98 11.28 3.09 -3.07
N ILE A 99 10.81 4.35 -3.17
CA ILE A 99 10.38 5.12 -2.00
C ILE A 99 9.16 4.43 -1.34
N GLU A 100 8.23 3.95 -2.12
CA GLU A 100 7.05 3.23 -1.63
C GLU A 100 7.46 1.98 -0.86
N ASP A 101 8.23 1.08 -1.49
CA ASP A 101 8.57 -0.23 -0.94
C ASP A 101 9.52 -0.13 0.27
N VAL A 102 10.45 0.82 0.27
CA VAL A 102 11.49 0.94 1.31
C VAL A 102 11.04 1.84 2.46
N PHE A 103 10.27 2.89 2.20
CA PHE A 103 9.95 3.90 3.21
C PHE A 103 8.46 3.96 3.55
N ILE A 104 7.57 4.03 2.55
CA ILE A 104 6.14 4.29 2.80
C ILE A 104 5.48 3.05 3.37
N VAL A 105 5.58 1.92 2.68
CA VAL A 105 4.92 0.66 3.09
C VAL A 105 5.39 0.22 4.48
N PRO A 106 6.69 0.14 4.82
CA PRO A 106 7.11 -0.27 6.16
C PRO A 106 6.66 0.68 7.26
N ARG A 107 6.64 2.00 6.99
CA ARG A 107 6.22 2.98 8.00
C ARG A 107 4.72 3.03 8.24
N VAL A 108 3.93 2.90 7.19
CA VAL A 108 2.47 2.99 7.26
C VAL A 108 1.88 1.62 7.61
N MET A 109 2.22 0.58 6.85
CA MET A 109 1.66 -0.75 7.02
C MET A 109 2.31 -1.53 8.18
N GLY A 110 3.60 -1.38 8.42
CA GLY A 110 4.29 -2.05 9.52
C GLY A 110 3.74 -1.67 10.89
N LYS A 111 3.29 -0.42 11.06
CA LYS A 111 2.61 0.03 12.28
C LYS A 111 1.16 -0.43 12.38
N VAL A 112 0.51 -0.64 11.23
CA VAL A 112 -0.90 -1.00 11.16
C VAL A 112 -1.11 -2.51 11.32
N THR A 113 -0.21 -3.32 10.75
CA THR A 113 -0.36 -4.78 10.71
C THR A 113 0.55 -5.53 11.67
N GLY A 114 1.62 -4.89 12.20
CA GLY A 114 2.64 -5.55 13.02
C GLY A 114 3.42 -6.65 12.29
N LEU A 115 3.25 -6.78 10.99
CA LEU A 115 3.84 -7.84 10.17
C LEU A 115 5.22 -7.47 9.65
N ASN A 116 6.05 -8.49 9.43
CA ASN A 116 7.34 -8.34 8.77
C ASN A 116 7.13 -7.84 7.32
N PRO A 117 7.92 -6.86 6.83
CA PRO A 117 7.83 -6.33 5.46
C PRO A 117 7.83 -7.41 4.37
N ALA A 118 8.57 -8.51 4.57
CA ALA A 118 8.59 -9.63 3.62
C ALA A 118 7.21 -10.30 3.47
N ILE A 119 6.46 -10.42 4.57
CA ILE A 119 5.11 -11.01 4.56
C ILE A 119 4.14 -10.07 3.85
N ILE A 120 4.28 -8.76 4.05
CA ILE A 120 3.44 -7.74 3.39
C ILE A 120 3.60 -7.83 1.86
N LEU A 121 4.83 -7.99 1.36
CA LEU A 121 5.09 -8.12 -0.07
C LEU A 121 4.66 -9.47 -0.65
N LEU A 122 4.75 -10.54 0.13
CA LEU A 122 4.42 -11.90 -0.31
C LEU A 122 2.91 -12.16 -0.33
N SER A 123 2.17 -11.56 0.60
CA SER A 123 0.73 -11.78 0.77
C SER A 123 -0.09 -11.54 -0.50
N PRO A 124 0.05 -10.40 -1.22
CA PRO A 124 -0.70 -10.15 -2.44
C PRO A 124 -0.41 -11.16 -3.54
N SER A 125 0.82 -11.66 -3.60
CA SER A 125 1.21 -12.67 -4.59
C SER A 125 0.54 -14.02 -4.31
N ILE A 126 0.50 -14.45 -3.04
CA ILE A 126 -0.11 -15.72 -2.64
C ILE A 126 -1.64 -15.64 -2.80
N TRP A 127 -2.27 -14.63 -2.21
CA TRP A 127 -3.72 -14.49 -2.25
C TRP A 127 -4.23 -14.09 -3.64
N GLY A 128 -3.42 -13.37 -4.41
CA GLY A 128 -3.72 -13.06 -5.81
C GLY A 128 -3.75 -14.29 -6.70
N THR A 129 -2.86 -15.27 -6.48
CA THR A 129 -2.90 -16.54 -7.23
C THR A 129 -4.06 -17.44 -6.81
N LEU A 130 -4.48 -17.40 -5.53
CA LEU A 130 -5.55 -18.24 -4.99
C LEU A 130 -6.95 -17.68 -5.30
N LEU A 131 -7.17 -16.39 -5.12
CA LEU A 131 -8.49 -15.74 -5.20
C LEU A 131 -8.55 -14.65 -6.30
N GLY A 132 -7.51 -14.52 -7.12
CA GLY A 132 -7.45 -13.51 -8.17
C GLY A 132 -7.40 -12.08 -7.62
N PHE A 133 -8.02 -11.15 -8.35
CA PHE A 133 -8.02 -9.73 -8.02
C PHE A 133 -8.60 -9.42 -6.62
N VAL A 134 -9.66 -10.12 -6.22
CA VAL A 134 -10.26 -9.98 -4.89
C VAL A 134 -9.28 -10.41 -3.80
N GLY A 135 -8.53 -11.49 -4.03
CA GLY A 135 -7.49 -11.96 -3.13
C GLY A 135 -6.37 -10.94 -2.91
N MET A 136 -5.99 -10.20 -3.94
CA MET A 136 -5.01 -9.11 -3.81
C MET A 136 -5.50 -7.99 -2.88
N ILE A 137 -6.77 -7.61 -2.97
CA ILE A 137 -7.35 -6.53 -2.15
C ILE A 137 -7.40 -6.92 -0.67
N ILE A 138 -7.79 -8.16 -0.37
CA ILE A 138 -7.97 -8.66 1.00
C ILE A 138 -6.74 -9.43 1.52
N ALA A 139 -5.64 -9.46 0.77
CA ALA A 139 -4.46 -10.26 1.08
C ALA A 139 -3.90 -10.00 2.48
N LEU A 140 -3.69 -8.73 2.83
CA LEU A 140 -3.10 -8.37 4.12
C LEU A 140 -4.02 -8.66 5.31
N PRO A 141 -5.31 -8.28 5.31
CA PRO A 141 -6.23 -8.69 6.37
C PRO A 141 -6.28 -10.21 6.56
N LEU A 142 -6.32 -10.95 5.45
CA LEU A 142 -6.38 -12.42 5.51
C LEU A 142 -5.10 -13.03 6.07
N THR A 143 -3.94 -12.51 5.66
CA THR A 143 -2.64 -12.97 6.18
C THR A 143 -2.48 -12.66 7.66
N THR A 144 -2.90 -11.47 8.10
CA THR A 144 -2.88 -11.09 9.53
C THR A 144 -3.73 -12.03 10.35
N LEU A 145 -4.94 -12.35 9.89
CA LEU A 145 -5.81 -13.32 10.55
C LEU A 145 -5.19 -14.73 10.59
N CYS A 146 -4.69 -15.23 9.45
CA CYS A 146 -4.03 -16.54 9.40
C CYS A 146 -2.86 -16.63 10.38
N LEU A 147 -2.02 -15.60 10.45
CA LEU A 147 -0.89 -15.57 11.36
C LEU A 147 -1.33 -15.47 12.83
N SER A 148 -2.32 -14.63 13.14
CA SER A 148 -2.86 -14.53 14.51
C SER A 148 -3.46 -15.85 14.98
N TYR A 149 -4.20 -16.54 14.11
CA TYR A 149 -4.71 -17.88 14.41
C TYR A 149 -3.61 -18.92 14.55
N TYR A 150 -2.60 -18.89 13.67
CA TYR A 150 -1.46 -19.80 13.74
C TYR A 150 -0.69 -19.62 15.05
N GLN A 151 -0.40 -18.39 15.47
CA GLN A 151 0.26 -18.10 16.72
C GLN A 151 -0.56 -18.55 17.93
N ARG A 152 -1.86 -18.30 17.91
CA ARG A 152 -2.75 -18.64 19.02
C ARG A 152 -2.99 -20.16 19.19
N TYR A 153 -3.13 -20.89 18.07
CA TYR A 153 -3.49 -22.32 18.12
C TYR A 153 -2.32 -23.28 17.94
N VAL A 154 -1.26 -22.89 17.27
CA VAL A 154 -0.13 -23.78 16.95
C VAL A 154 1.06 -23.52 17.86
N ILE A 155 1.36 -22.25 18.18
CA ILE A 155 2.52 -21.89 19.01
C ILE A 155 2.12 -21.83 20.50
N GLY A 156 0.84 -21.66 20.82
CA GLY A 156 0.36 -21.61 22.21
C GLY A 156 0.89 -20.42 23.02
N ASP A 157 1.30 -19.36 22.32
CA ASP A 157 1.83 -18.14 22.95
C ASP A 157 0.69 -17.16 23.18
N ASP A 158 0.15 -17.16 24.40
CA ASP A 158 -0.90 -16.23 24.85
C ASP A 158 -0.41 -14.78 24.99
N SER A 159 0.82 -14.48 24.55
CA SER A 159 1.49 -13.19 24.75
C SER A 159 1.29 -12.17 23.62
N VAL A 160 0.39 -12.40 22.66
CA VAL A 160 0.01 -11.36 21.71
C VAL A 160 -1.18 -10.60 22.26
N GLU A 161 -0.90 -9.70 23.19
CA GLU A 161 -1.80 -8.64 23.61
C GLU A 161 -2.20 -7.80 22.39
N PRO A 162 -3.50 -7.50 22.16
CA PRO A 162 -3.91 -6.59 21.10
C PRO A 162 -3.22 -5.24 21.30
N PRO A 163 -2.78 -4.55 20.26
CA PRO A 163 -1.97 -3.34 20.37
C PRO A 163 -2.65 -2.13 21.01
N ASP A 164 -3.84 -2.25 21.55
CA ASP A 164 -4.61 -1.20 22.21
C ASP A 164 -5.35 -1.67 23.47
N SER A 165 -4.69 -2.37 24.39
CA SER A 165 -5.17 -2.35 25.76
C SER A 165 -4.70 -1.03 26.40
N PRO A 166 -5.60 -0.15 26.91
CA PRO A 166 -5.19 1.02 27.67
C PRO A 166 -4.37 0.51 28.86
N THR A 167 -3.11 0.94 28.91
CA THR A 167 -2.27 0.76 30.09
C THR A 167 -3.02 1.33 31.29
N ASP A 168 -3.51 0.43 32.11
CA ASP A 168 -4.08 0.73 33.42
C ASP A 168 -2.92 1.21 34.31
N SER A 169 -2.55 2.47 34.13
CA SER A 169 -1.61 3.17 34.99
C SER A 169 -2.37 3.78 36.16
N SER A 170 -3.00 2.93 36.96
CA SER A 170 -3.56 3.38 38.24
C SER A 170 -3.73 2.19 39.19
N VAL A 171 -2.65 1.64 39.70
CA VAL A 171 -2.61 1.02 41.06
C VAL A 171 -1.15 0.89 41.47
N SER A 172 -0.58 1.94 42.03
CA SER A 172 0.49 1.83 43.02
C SER A 172 0.77 3.22 43.65
N GLU A 173 -0.24 3.74 44.34
CA GLU A 173 0.00 4.76 45.33
C GLU A 173 -1.04 4.59 46.45
N GLU A 174 -0.76 3.63 47.34
CA GLU A 174 -1.21 3.59 48.74
C GLU A 174 -0.70 2.31 49.41
N ALA A 175 0.47 2.39 50.02
CA ALA A 175 0.83 1.70 51.24
C ALA A 175 2.16 2.25 51.80
#